data_20d921aa1ada405f9b827dc5587fc39e
#
_entry.id   20d921aa1ada405f9b827dc5587fc39e
#
_cell.length_a   1.000
_cell.length_b   1.000
_cell.length_c   1.000
_cell.angle_alpha   90.00
_cell.angle_beta   90.00
_cell.angle_gamma   90.00
#
_symmetry.space_group_name_H-M   'P 1'
#
loop_
_entity.id
_entity.type
_entity.pdbx_description
1 polymer ?
#
loop_
_entity_poly.entity_id
_entity_poly.type
_entity_poly.pdbx_seq_one_letter_code
_entity_poly.pdbx_strand_id
1 'polypeptide(L)'
;NRTVDRVARSNYTQIFGPHAVNMSGTELVISKYGVKAEWPYQLAKRVKEVAISIEQALVYGKVQEDTSGEVRTMGGLIDFITTNVNSSSTTITEALWLDQMQAVFSAGGSVDRILVGAKQKRVISAFTAGLTVNVNLSDRKRGQVVEVLQSDFGQTSILLDRWLRVSDVFGFSRDQAEVKTLRPLQVEPLAKTGDSVKAQVLAEKTLQFERQSHSFRFSALT
;
A
#
# COMPACT_ATOMS: atom_id res chain seq x y z
N ASN A 1 37.73 3.98 8.55
CA ASN A 1 36.70 4.65 7.74
C ASN A 1 36.00 3.60 6.89
N ARG A 2 34.81 3.25 7.28
CA ARG A 2 33.94 2.35 6.47
C ARG A 2 33.20 3.25 5.49
N THR A 3 33.68 3.37 4.28
CA THR A 3 32.91 3.96 3.18
C THR A 3 31.82 2.97 2.79
N VAL A 4 30.59 3.35 2.98
CA VAL A 4 29.44 2.59 2.49
C VAL A 4 29.08 3.18 1.12
N ASP A 5 29.20 2.39 0.07
CA ASP A 5 28.74 2.80 -1.26
C ASP A 5 27.22 2.99 -1.22
N ARG A 6 26.79 4.19 -1.57
CA ARG A 6 25.37 4.50 -1.71
C ARG A 6 24.92 4.19 -3.13
N VAL A 7 24.09 3.17 -3.25
CA VAL A 7 23.44 2.88 -4.54
C VAL A 7 22.16 3.71 -4.61
N ALA A 8 22.13 4.69 -5.49
CA ALA A 8 20.92 5.43 -5.81
C ALA A 8 20.07 4.62 -6.80
N ARG A 9 18.78 4.50 -6.50
CA ARG A 9 17.81 3.89 -7.41
C ARG A 9 16.79 4.94 -7.82
N SER A 10 16.65 5.12 -9.13
CA SER A 10 15.67 6.06 -9.69
C SER A 10 14.25 5.52 -9.55
N ASN A 11 13.31 6.39 -9.23
CA ASN A 11 11.89 6.12 -9.30
C ASN A 11 11.21 7.27 -10.05
N TYR A 12 10.12 6.97 -10.74
CA TYR A 12 9.39 7.94 -11.55
C TYR A 12 8.07 8.31 -10.90
N THR A 13 7.57 9.51 -11.18
CA THR A 13 6.20 9.86 -10.82
C THR A 13 5.23 9.17 -11.77
N GLN A 14 4.16 8.61 -11.24
CA GLN A 14 3.09 7.98 -12.00
C GLN A 14 1.84 8.84 -11.95
N ILE A 15 1.19 8.99 -13.10
CA ILE A 15 -0.11 9.62 -13.22
C ILE A 15 -1.18 8.56 -12.96
N PHE A 16 -2.03 8.82 -11.97
CA PHE A 16 -3.20 8.04 -11.64
C PHE A 16 -4.45 8.68 -12.20
N GLY A 17 -5.09 8.03 -13.15
CA GLY A 17 -6.10 8.59 -14.01
C GLY A 17 -5.54 8.92 -15.42
N PRO A 18 -6.19 9.78 -16.18
CA PRO A 18 -7.44 10.50 -15.85
C PRO A 18 -8.67 9.58 -15.87
N HIS A 19 -9.39 9.54 -14.75
CA HIS A 19 -10.69 8.91 -14.70
C HIS A 19 -11.77 9.94 -15.04
N ALA A 20 -12.23 9.95 -16.27
CA ALA A 20 -13.24 10.89 -16.73
C ALA A 20 -14.65 10.45 -16.28
N VAL A 21 -15.41 11.44 -15.83
CA VAL A 21 -16.87 11.34 -15.65
C VAL A 21 -17.50 12.20 -16.72
N ASN A 22 -18.44 11.63 -17.44
CA ASN A 22 -19.23 12.34 -18.45
C ASN A 22 -20.70 12.08 -18.18
N MET A 23 -21.51 13.14 -18.10
CA MET A 23 -22.92 13.04 -17.81
C MET A 23 -23.69 13.98 -18.74
N SER A 24 -24.77 13.49 -19.35
CA SER A 24 -25.63 14.28 -20.23
C SER A 24 -26.44 15.34 -19.44
N GLY A 25 -26.82 16.41 -20.11
CA GLY A 25 -27.67 17.45 -19.50
C GLY A 25 -29.01 16.88 -19.02
N THR A 26 -29.58 15.95 -19.75
CA THR A 26 -30.82 15.27 -19.36
C THR A 26 -30.65 14.47 -18.07
N GLU A 27 -29.55 13.74 -17.93
CA GLU A 27 -29.28 12.92 -16.74
C GLU A 27 -29.05 13.77 -15.47
N LEU A 28 -28.54 14.99 -15.64
CA LEU A 28 -28.35 15.92 -14.52
C LEU A 28 -29.69 16.44 -13.94
N VAL A 29 -30.73 16.48 -14.76
CA VAL A 29 -32.06 17.01 -14.39
C VAL A 29 -32.99 15.91 -13.87
N ILE A 30 -32.82 14.65 -14.30
CA ILE A 30 -33.66 13.55 -13.87
C ILE A 30 -33.46 13.25 -12.40
N SER A 31 -34.56 13.27 -11.65
CA SER A 31 -34.57 12.83 -10.26
C SER A 31 -34.57 11.29 -10.21
N LYS A 32 -33.56 10.70 -9.60
CA LYS A 32 -33.41 9.26 -9.43
C LYS A 32 -33.81 8.82 -8.03
N TYR A 33 -34.47 7.68 -7.93
CA TYR A 33 -34.75 7.08 -6.62
C TYR A 33 -33.46 6.61 -5.95
N GLY A 34 -33.28 6.98 -4.68
CA GLY A 34 -32.14 6.55 -3.86
C GLY A 34 -30.86 7.35 -4.01
N VAL A 35 -30.70 8.21 -5.03
CA VAL A 35 -29.53 9.08 -5.22
C VAL A 35 -29.99 10.51 -5.45
N LYS A 36 -29.74 11.38 -4.48
CA LYS A 36 -30.18 12.80 -4.56
C LYS A 36 -29.51 13.59 -5.68
N ALA A 37 -28.25 13.30 -5.97
CA ALA A 37 -27.47 13.97 -7.01
C ALA A 37 -26.47 12.97 -7.61
N GLU A 38 -26.66 12.65 -8.88
CA GLU A 38 -25.85 11.62 -9.56
C GLU A 38 -24.41 12.09 -9.79
N TRP A 39 -24.21 13.35 -10.17
CA TRP A 39 -22.90 13.90 -10.45
C TRP A 39 -21.88 13.76 -9.29
N PRO A 40 -22.15 14.26 -8.07
CA PRO A 40 -21.23 14.11 -6.96
C PRO A 40 -21.06 12.63 -6.55
N TYR A 41 -22.09 11.80 -6.74
CA TYR A 41 -22.00 10.37 -6.48
C TYR A 41 -20.99 9.67 -7.39
N GLN A 42 -21.03 9.96 -8.70
CA GLN A 42 -20.09 9.40 -9.67
C GLN A 42 -18.66 9.93 -9.43
N LEU A 43 -18.51 11.22 -9.10
CA LEU A 43 -17.20 11.76 -8.74
C LEU A 43 -16.62 11.07 -7.51
N ALA A 44 -17.41 10.84 -6.47
CA ALA A 44 -16.96 10.16 -5.26
C ALA A 44 -16.49 8.73 -5.53
N LYS A 45 -17.14 8.01 -6.47
CA LYS A 45 -16.69 6.69 -6.92
C LYS A 45 -15.33 6.77 -7.60
N ARG A 46 -15.14 7.72 -8.53
CA ARG A 46 -13.87 7.89 -9.24
C ARG A 46 -12.71 8.25 -8.30
N VAL A 47 -12.97 9.10 -7.31
CA VAL A 47 -11.98 9.42 -6.28
C VAL A 47 -11.53 8.16 -5.52
N LYS A 48 -12.47 7.27 -5.16
CA LYS A 48 -12.14 5.99 -4.53
C LYS A 48 -11.34 5.05 -5.44
N GLU A 49 -11.69 4.98 -6.72
CA GLU A 49 -10.95 4.17 -7.70
C GLU A 49 -9.50 4.65 -7.86
N VAL A 50 -9.29 5.97 -7.93
CA VAL A 50 -7.92 6.55 -7.96
C VAL A 50 -7.16 6.23 -6.68
N ALA A 51 -7.79 6.34 -5.51
CA ALA A 51 -7.15 6.02 -4.23
C ALA A 51 -6.71 4.54 -4.16
N ILE A 52 -7.56 3.62 -4.60
CA ILE A 52 -7.24 2.18 -4.68
C ILE A 52 -6.08 1.94 -5.66
N SER A 53 -6.10 2.59 -6.81
CA SER A 53 -5.02 2.47 -7.81
C SER A 53 -3.68 2.97 -7.27
N ILE A 54 -3.69 4.07 -6.48
CA ILE A 54 -2.49 4.58 -5.80
C ILE A 54 -1.97 3.54 -4.79
N GLU A 55 -2.85 3.00 -3.94
CA GLU A 55 -2.48 2.00 -2.94
C GLU A 55 -1.86 0.75 -3.59
N GLN A 56 -2.49 0.23 -4.64
CA GLN A 56 -1.96 -0.91 -5.40
C GLN A 56 -0.60 -0.61 -6.04
N ALA A 57 -0.42 0.56 -6.60
CA ALA A 57 0.85 0.94 -7.21
C ALA A 57 1.97 1.17 -6.17
N LEU A 58 1.64 1.69 -4.98
CA LEU A 58 2.59 1.83 -3.87
C LEU A 58 3.14 0.48 -3.40
N VAL A 59 2.34 -0.58 -3.49
CA VAL A 59 2.76 -1.93 -3.08
C VAL A 59 3.36 -2.71 -4.26
N TYR A 60 2.67 -2.76 -5.40
CA TYR A 60 2.96 -3.66 -6.53
C TYR A 60 3.51 -2.98 -7.77
N GLY A 61 3.72 -1.67 -7.74
CA GLY A 61 4.29 -0.93 -8.87
C GLY A 61 5.66 -1.47 -9.27
N LYS A 62 5.94 -1.43 -10.57
CA LYS A 62 7.27 -1.68 -11.14
C LYS A 62 7.74 -0.44 -11.84
N VAL A 63 9.01 -0.12 -11.67
CA VAL A 63 9.63 1.02 -12.36
C VAL A 63 9.62 0.78 -13.85
N GLN A 64 9.06 1.71 -14.59
CA GLN A 64 9.12 1.76 -16.06
C GLN A 64 9.32 3.20 -16.48
N GLU A 65 10.30 3.41 -17.35
CA GLU A 65 10.56 4.70 -17.97
C GLU A 65 9.70 4.87 -19.23
N ASP A 66 9.31 6.12 -19.51
CA ASP A 66 8.62 6.45 -20.76
C ASP A 66 9.62 6.43 -21.92
N THR A 67 9.92 5.23 -22.39
CA THR A 67 10.71 4.99 -23.58
C THR A 67 9.82 4.37 -24.65
N SER A 68 9.83 4.93 -25.84
CA SER A 68 9.11 4.39 -27.01
C SER A 68 7.57 4.39 -26.89
N GLY A 69 7.00 5.37 -26.19
CA GLY A 69 5.54 5.53 -26.07
C GLY A 69 4.87 4.66 -25.00
N GLU A 70 5.65 4.06 -24.13
CA GLU A 70 5.12 3.37 -22.96
C GLU A 70 4.84 4.34 -21.81
N VAL A 71 3.80 4.06 -21.03
CA VAL A 71 3.41 4.91 -19.91
C VAL A 71 4.40 4.76 -18.76
N ARG A 72 4.92 5.88 -18.27
CA ARG A 72 5.80 5.94 -17.11
C ARG A 72 5.07 5.44 -15.85
N THR A 73 5.67 4.47 -15.15
CA THR A 73 5.14 3.91 -13.91
C THR A 73 6.15 3.98 -12.78
N MET A 74 5.64 4.10 -11.55
CA MET A 74 6.48 4.11 -10.34
C MET A 74 6.75 2.70 -9.83
N GLY A 75 7.89 2.53 -9.15
CA GLY A 75 8.19 1.34 -8.36
C GLY A 75 7.47 1.39 -7.02
N GLY A 76 6.93 0.25 -6.61
CA GLY A 76 6.33 0.03 -5.31
C GLY A 76 7.24 -0.77 -4.37
N LEU A 77 6.71 -1.15 -3.20
CA LEU A 77 7.45 -1.93 -2.20
C LEU A 77 8.01 -3.24 -2.77
N ILE A 78 7.27 -3.90 -3.64
CA ILE A 78 7.71 -5.17 -4.29
C ILE A 78 8.96 -4.99 -5.13
N ASP A 79 9.12 -3.83 -5.73
CA ASP A 79 10.25 -3.51 -6.60
C ASP A 79 11.49 -3.05 -5.81
N PHE A 80 11.26 -2.35 -4.70
CA PHE A 80 12.35 -1.86 -3.85
C PHE A 80 12.93 -2.93 -2.93
N ILE A 81 12.09 -3.77 -2.29
CA ILE A 81 12.55 -4.78 -1.35
C ILE A 81 13.03 -6.02 -2.11
N THR A 82 14.34 -6.11 -2.32
CA THR A 82 14.98 -7.19 -3.08
C THR A 82 15.96 -8.03 -2.26
N THR A 83 16.44 -7.54 -1.10
CA THR A 83 17.47 -8.23 -0.31
C THR A 83 16.88 -9.25 0.65
N ASN A 84 15.97 -8.86 1.53
CA ASN A 84 15.36 -9.74 2.52
C ASN A 84 14.02 -10.27 1.99
N VAL A 85 14.09 -11.17 1.02
CA VAL A 85 12.92 -11.78 0.38
C VAL A 85 12.86 -13.25 0.71
N ASN A 86 11.80 -13.66 1.38
CA ASN A 86 11.49 -15.07 1.57
C ASN A 86 10.40 -15.48 0.56
N SER A 87 10.77 -16.34 -0.39
CA SER A 87 9.88 -16.86 -1.45
C SER A 87 9.52 -18.35 -1.23
N SER A 88 9.67 -18.86 -0.03
CA SER A 88 9.26 -20.22 0.31
C SER A 88 7.74 -20.35 0.22
N SER A 89 7.24 -21.26 -0.61
CA SER A 89 5.80 -21.55 -0.76
C SER A 89 5.26 -22.31 0.46
N THR A 90 5.33 -21.68 1.62
CA THR A 90 4.92 -22.28 2.90
C THR A 90 4.04 -21.30 3.68
N THR A 91 3.32 -21.83 4.65
CA THR A 91 2.64 -21.00 5.63
C THR A 91 3.67 -20.26 6.48
N ILE A 92 3.44 -19.01 6.80
CA ILE A 92 4.30 -18.27 7.74
C ILE A 92 4.30 -18.99 9.08
N THR A 93 5.50 -19.25 9.61
CA THR A 93 5.70 -19.72 10.98
C THR A 93 6.37 -18.63 11.81
N GLU A 94 6.25 -18.73 13.12
CA GLU A 94 6.90 -17.77 14.03
C GLU A 94 8.43 -17.76 13.84
N ALA A 95 9.04 -18.93 13.62
CA ALA A 95 10.47 -19.03 13.35
C ALA A 95 10.89 -18.29 12.09
N LEU A 96 10.19 -18.49 10.96
CA LEU A 96 10.46 -17.78 9.71
C LEU A 96 10.27 -16.26 9.86
N TRP A 97 9.33 -15.85 10.69
CA TRP A 97 9.11 -14.47 11.01
C TRP A 97 10.30 -13.86 11.78
N LEU A 98 10.74 -14.52 12.85
CA LEU A 98 11.87 -14.08 13.67
C LEU A 98 13.17 -14.06 12.85
N ASP A 99 13.38 -15.03 11.94
CA ASP A 99 14.53 -15.05 11.02
C ASP A 99 14.59 -13.77 10.15
N GLN A 100 13.44 -13.32 9.62
CA GLN A 100 13.39 -12.08 8.82
C GLN A 100 13.63 -10.84 9.69
N MET A 101 13.08 -10.81 10.89
CA MET A 101 13.32 -9.72 11.85
C MET A 101 14.80 -9.66 12.24
N GLN A 102 15.44 -10.81 12.49
CA GLN A 102 16.87 -10.92 12.78
C GLN A 102 17.73 -10.44 11.60
N ALA A 103 17.35 -10.78 10.36
CA ALA A 103 18.08 -10.33 9.17
C ALA A 103 18.06 -8.81 9.05
N VAL A 104 16.91 -8.17 9.28
CA VAL A 104 16.77 -6.71 9.29
C VAL A 104 17.57 -6.10 10.44
N PHE A 105 17.50 -6.66 11.65
CA PHE A 105 18.27 -6.19 12.81
C PHE A 105 19.77 -6.27 12.55
N SER A 106 20.25 -7.36 11.98
CA SER A 106 21.67 -7.53 11.63
C SER A 106 22.16 -6.54 10.57
N ALA A 107 21.25 -6.07 9.69
CA ALA A 107 21.53 -4.99 8.75
C ALA A 107 21.54 -3.59 9.41
N GLY A 108 21.18 -3.50 10.69
CA GLY A 108 21.11 -2.25 11.46
C GLY A 108 19.76 -1.52 11.32
N GLY A 109 18.73 -2.22 10.85
CA GLY A 109 17.38 -1.70 10.70
C GLY A 109 16.45 -2.08 11.84
N SER A 110 15.25 -1.50 11.83
CA SER A 110 14.12 -1.86 12.68
C SER A 110 12.85 -1.87 11.84
N VAL A 111 11.92 -2.74 12.18
CA VAL A 111 10.61 -2.82 11.53
C VAL A 111 9.54 -2.40 12.51
N ASP A 112 8.78 -1.38 12.18
CA ASP A 112 7.69 -0.88 13.02
C ASP A 112 6.31 -1.12 12.40
N ARG A 113 6.26 -1.40 11.10
CA ARG A 113 5.02 -1.61 10.33
C ARG A 113 5.07 -2.88 9.51
N ILE A 114 3.96 -3.59 9.51
CA ILE A 114 3.77 -4.80 8.74
C ILE A 114 2.45 -4.71 8.00
N LEU A 115 2.52 -4.81 6.67
CA LEU A 115 1.34 -4.91 5.81
C LEU A 115 1.00 -6.37 5.57
N VAL A 116 -0.24 -6.75 5.87
CA VAL A 116 -0.74 -8.12 5.73
C VAL A 116 -2.12 -8.17 5.09
N GLY A 117 -2.35 -9.20 4.28
CA GLY A 117 -3.69 -9.56 3.83
C GLY A 117 -4.49 -10.31 4.90
N ALA A 118 -5.79 -10.46 4.69
CA ALA A 118 -6.71 -11.04 5.67
C ALA A 118 -6.33 -12.47 6.10
N LYS A 119 -5.86 -13.32 5.18
CA LYS A 119 -5.44 -14.69 5.48
C LYS A 119 -4.21 -14.70 6.38
N GLN A 120 -3.17 -13.98 5.99
CA GLN A 120 -1.92 -13.93 6.74
C GLN A 120 -2.09 -13.25 8.11
N LYS A 121 -2.99 -12.29 8.22
CA LYS A 121 -3.35 -11.70 9.52
C LYS A 121 -3.85 -12.75 10.51
N ARG A 122 -4.69 -13.69 10.05
CA ARG A 122 -5.20 -14.78 10.89
C ARG A 122 -4.09 -15.74 11.32
N VAL A 123 -3.15 -16.04 10.42
CA VAL A 123 -1.99 -16.89 10.72
C VAL A 123 -1.12 -16.23 11.77
N ILE A 124 -0.78 -14.95 11.59
CA ILE A 124 0.04 -14.19 12.54
C ILE A 124 -0.66 -14.07 13.91
N SER A 125 -1.97 -13.87 13.92
CA SER A 125 -2.74 -13.82 15.17
C SER A 125 -2.72 -15.16 15.93
N ALA A 126 -2.46 -16.27 15.24
CA ALA A 126 -2.32 -17.58 15.88
C ALA A 126 -0.95 -17.76 16.58
N PHE A 127 0.11 -17.05 16.15
CA PHE A 127 1.43 -17.10 16.82
C PHE A 127 1.33 -16.61 18.26
N THR A 128 0.52 -15.60 18.51
CA THR A 128 0.36 -14.97 19.83
C THR A 128 -0.49 -15.76 20.80
N ALA A 129 -1.08 -16.89 20.38
CA ALA A 129 -1.86 -17.74 21.30
C ALA A 129 -1.00 -18.38 22.41
N GLY A 130 0.34 -18.43 22.23
CA GLY A 130 1.31 -18.87 23.23
C GLY A 130 2.08 -17.78 23.97
N LEU A 131 2.00 -16.55 23.51
CA LEU A 131 2.70 -15.39 24.10
C LEU A 131 1.72 -14.58 24.96
N THR A 132 2.16 -14.20 26.16
CA THR A 132 1.38 -13.37 27.08
C THR A 132 1.27 -11.96 26.48
N VAL A 133 0.18 -11.68 25.80
CA VAL A 133 -0.12 -10.35 25.29
C VAL A 133 -0.67 -9.54 26.46
N ASN A 134 0.10 -8.58 26.96
CA ASN A 134 -0.40 -7.54 27.86
C ASN A 134 -1.29 -6.58 27.04
N VAL A 135 -2.52 -7.00 26.82
CA VAL A 135 -3.57 -6.11 26.34
C VAL A 135 -4.12 -5.37 27.56
N ASN A 136 -4.12 -4.05 27.53
CA ASN A 136 -4.84 -3.26 28.52
C ASN A 136 -6.31 -3.69 28.54
N LEU A 137 -6.70 -4.38 29.59
CA LEU A 137 -8.01 -5.01 29.80
C LEU A 137 -9.16 -4.02 30.07
N SER A 138 -9.00 -2.73 29.76
CA SER A 138 -10.08 -1.75 29.93
C SER A 138 -11.22 -1.89 28.93
N ASP A 139 -11.02 -2.61 27.82
CA ASP A 139 -12.07 -2.90 26.86
C ASP A 139 -12.37 -4.41 26.79
N ARG A 140 -13.39 -4.83 27.51
CA ARG A 140 -13.94 -6.19 27.47
C ARG A 140 -14.62 -6.53 26.16
N LYS A 141 -13.96 -6.33 25.03
CA LYS A 141 -14.44 -6.81 23.74
C LYS A 141 -13.80 -8.16 23.45
N ARG A 142 -14.63 -9.20 23.34
CA ARG A 142 -14.21 -10.51 22.83
C ARG A 142 -13.63 -10.31 21.43
N GLY A 143 -12.33 -10.46 21.28
CA GLY A 143 -11.70 -10.46 19.97
C GLY A 143 -10.20 -10.60 20.12
N GLN A 144 -9.62 -11.63 19.53
CA GLN A 144 -8.18 -11.72 19.30
C GLN A 144 -7.82 -10.75 18.18
N VAL A 145 -7.77 -9.47 18.45
CA VAL A 145 -7.25 -8.47 17.52
C VAL A 145 -5.85 -8.13 17.96
N VAL A 146 -4.87 -8.80 17.37
CA VAL A 146 -3.47 -8.45 17.55
C VAL A 146 -3.15 -7.31 16.59
N GLU A 147 -3.15 -6.10 17.10
CA GLU A 147 -2.74 -4.90 16.34
C GLU A 147 -1.24 -4.65 16.47
N VAL A 148 -0.65 -5.14 17.54
CA VAL A 148 0.75 -4.93 17.88
C VAL A 148 1.38 -6.27 18.25
N LEU A 149 2.47 -6.62 17.59
CA LEU A 149 3.30 -7.77 17.91
C LEU A 149 4.57 -7.29 18.60
N GLN A 150 4.85 -7.81 19.79
CA GLN A 150 6.10 -7.56 20.51
C GLN A 150 7.03 -8.76 20.31
N SER A 151 8.20 -8.52 19.78
CA SER A 151 9.27 -9.50 19.59
C SER A 151 10.54 -9.05 20.29
N ASP A 152 11.55 -9.92 20.35
CA ASP A 152 12.87 -9.58 20.89
C ASP A 152 13.56 -8.43 20.13
N PHE A 153 13.11 -8.17 18.89
CA PHE A 153 13.65 -7.13 18.00
C PHE A 153 12.85 -5.81 18.06
N GLY A 154 11.83 -5.74 18.91
CA GLY A 154 11.01 -4.54 19.09
C GLY A 154 9.53 -4.76 18.87
N GLN A 155 8.81 -3.64 18.90
CA GLN A 155 7.36 -3.61 18.76
C GLN A 155 6.97 -3.28 17.32
N THR A 156 6.12 -4.09 16.70
CA THR A 156 5.65 -3.90 15.34
C THR A 156 4.13 -3.80 15.29
N SER A 157 3.62 -2.83 14.53
CA SER A 157 2.18 -2.68 14.29
C SER A 157 1.76 -3.41 13.02
N ILE A 158 0.69 -4.18 13.11
CA ILE A 158 0.16 -4.94 11.99
C ILE A 158 -0.96 -4.14 11.32
N LEU A 159 -0.77 -3.81 10.05
CA LEU A 159 -1.73 -3.10 9.22
C LEU A 159 -2.42 -4.08 8.27
N LEU A 160 -3.74 -4.19 8.41
CA LEU A 160 -4.55 -5.01 7.53
C LEU A 160 -4.85 -4.23 6.25
N ASP A 161 -4.37 -4.74 5.12
CA ASP A 161 -4.67 -4.21 3.80
C ASP A 161 -5.60 -5.16 3.04
N ARG A 162 -6.67 -4.60 2.49
CA ARG A 162 -7.69 -5.35 1.73
C ARG A 162 -7.20 -5.74 0.34
N TRP A 163 -6.33 -4.95 -0.24
CA TRP A 163 -5.88 -5.09 -1.62
C TRP A 163 -4.57 -5.87 -1.74
N LEU A 164 -3.99 -6.25 -0.61
CA LEU A 164 -2.78 -7.05 -0.58
C LEU A 164 -3.07 -8.49 -1.05
N ARG A 165 -2.18 -9.02 -1.87
CA ARG A 165 -2.26 -10.43 -2.29
C ARG A 165 -2.10 -11.33 -1.08
N VAL A 166 -2.81 -12.44 -1.10
CA VAL A 166 -2.79 -13.43 -0.01
C VAL A 166 -1.38 -14.01 0.21
N SER A 167 -0.58 -14.06 -0.84
CA SER A 167 0.78 -14.59 -0.86
C SER A 167 1.84 -13.66 -0.28
N ASP A 168 1.51 -12.39 -0.04
CA ASP A 168 2.53 -11.38 0.24
C ASP A 168 2.36 -10.77 1.63
N VAL A 169 3.50 -10.49 2.28
CA VAL A 169 3.59 -9.74 3.53
C VAL A 169 4.82 -8.83 3.43
N PHE A 170 4.67 -7.58 3.82
CA PHE A 170 5.75 -6.59 3.81
C PHE A 170 6.00 -6.06 5.20
N GLY A 171 7.27 -6.04 5.63
CA GLY A 171 7.71 -5.42 6.86
C GLY A 171 8.71 -4.29 6.55
N PHE A 172 8.44 -3.09 7.05
CA PHE A 172 9.29 -1.92 6.86
C PHE A 172 9.14 -0.92 8.01
N SER A 173 10.06 0.03 8.09
CA SER A 173 9.91 1.16 8.98
C SER A 173 9.19 2.31 8.27
N ARG A 174 8.28 2.98 8.98
CA ARG A 174 7.54 4.13 8.47
C ARG A 174 8.46 5.23 7.96
N ASP A 175 9.58 5.44 8.64
CA ASP A 175 10.54 6.51 8.31
C ASP A 175 11.27 6.27 6.97
N GLN A 176 11.20 5.04 6.44
CA GLN A 176 11.86 4.66 5.20
C GLN A 176 10.97 4.80 3.97
N ALA A 177 9.66 4.90 4.16
CA ALA A 177 8.68 4.96 3.08
C ALA A 177 7.91 6.28 3.11
N GLU A 178 8.12 7.12 2.09
CA GLU A 178 7.42 8.39 1.97
C GLU A 178 6.75 8.52 0.61
N VAL A 179 5.49 8.90 0.59
CA VAL A 179 4.75 9.18 -0.63
C VAL A 179 4.96 10.64 -1.03
N LYS A 180 5.71 10.86 -2.11
CA LYS A 180 5.90 12.19 -2.68
C LYS A 180 4.79 12.50 -3.68
N THR A 181 4.24 13.70 -3.59
CA THR A 181 3.15 14.15 -4.43
C THR A 181 3.63 15.27 -5.33
N LEU A 182 3.56 15.07 -6.66
CA LEU A 182 3.81 16.10 -7.64
C LEU A 182 2.54 16.89 -7.94
N ARG A 183 1.43 16.20 -8.23
CA ARG A 183 0.10 16.79 -8.35
C ARG A 183 -0.84 16.13 -7.33
N PRO A 184 -1.51 16.90 -6.48
CA PRO A 184 -2.47 16.36 -5.51
C PRO A 184 -3.66 15.71 -6.24
N LEU A 185 -4.40 14.88 -5.51
CA LEU A 185 -5.66 14.36 -6.02
C LEU A 185 -6.65 15.52 -6.18
N GLN A 186 -7.07 15.75 -7.41
CA GLN A 186 -7.95 16.85 -7.76
C GLN A 186 -8.96 16.44 -8.82
N VAL A 187 -10.07 17.17 -8.84
CA VAL A 187 -11.12 17.05 -9.84
C VAL A 187 -11.02 18.27 -10.75
N GLU A 188 -10.76 18.04 -12.01
CA GLU A 188 -10.65 19.11 -13.02
C GLU A 188 -11.87 19.08 -13.97
N PRO A 189 -12.61 20.17 -14.10
CA PRO A 189 -13.67 20.26 -15.10
C PRO A 189 -13.04 20.28 -16.49
N LEU A 190 -13.63 19.55 -17.42
CA LEU A 190 -13.25 19.54 -18.82
C LEU A 190 -14.17 20.44 -19.66
N ALA A 191 -13.66 20.94 -20.76
CA ALA A 191 -14.43 21.77 -21.67
C ALA A 191 -15.67 21.05 -22.19
N LYS A 192 -16.77 21.75 -22.29
CA LYS A 192 -18.02 21.23 -22.87
C LYS A 192 -17.87 21.05 -24.38
N THR A 193 -18.21 19.87 -24.87
CA THR A 193 -18.25 19.57 -26.32
C THR A 193 -19.66 19.24 -26.79
N GLY A 194 -20.69 19.72 -26.10
CA GLY A 194 -22.11 19.44 -26.37
C GLY A 194 -22.92 19.58 -25.08
N ASP A 195 -24.13 19.00 -25.05
CA ASP A 195 -24.99 18.99 -23.87
C ASP A 195 -24.55 17.89 -22.89
N SER A 196 -23.34 18.08 -22.33
CA SER A 196 -22.80 17.21 -21.29
C SER A 196 -21.88 17.97 -20.35
N VAL A 197 -21.79 17.51 -19.10
CA VAL A 197 -20.80 17.95 -18.13
C VAL A 197 -19.74 16.87 -18.01
N LYS A 198 -18.48 17.28 -18.13
CA LYS A 198 -17.32 16.39 -18.05
C LYS A 198 -16.36 16.87 -16.98
N ALA A 199 -15.80 15.94 -16.22
CA ALA A 199 -14.69 16.20 -15.33
C ALA A 199 -13.75 14.99 -15.31
N GLN A 200 -12.48 15.24 -14.98
CA GLN A 200 -11.50 14.19 -14.76
C GLN A 200 -11.00 14.24 -13.32
N VAL A 201 -10.72 13.06 -12.78
CA VAL A 201 -10.05 12.89 -11.49
C VAL A 201 -8.65 12.39 -11.76
N LEU A 202 -7.65 13.11 -11.28
CA LEU A 202 -6.25 12.71 -11.48
C LEU A 202 -5.40 13.03 -10.23
N ALA A 203 -4.31 12.29 -10.10
CA ALA A 203 -3.25 12.55 -9.12
C ALA A 203 -1.91 12.14 -9.73
N GLU A 204 -0.82 12.74 -9.32
CA GLU A 204 0.53 12.30 -9.69
C GLU A 204 1.39 12.15 -8.45
N LYS A 205 1.85 10.93 -8.22
CA LYS A 205 2.58 10.53 -7.01
C LYS A 205 3.74 9.60 -7.34
N THR A 206 4.65 9.48 -6.39
CA THR A 206 5.73 8.49 -6.42
C THR A 206 6.05 8.02 -5.00
N LEU A 207 6.66 6.84 -4.88
CA LEU A 207 7.18 6.31 -3.63
C LEU A 207 8.67 6.63 -3.53
N GLN A 208 9.08 7.30 -2.46
CA GLN A 208 10.46 7.36 -2.02
C GLN A 208 10.66 6.25 -0.99
N PHE A 209 11.61 5.37 -1.24
CA PHE A 209 11.91 4.26 -0.35
C PHE A 209 13.41 4.20 -0.10
N GLU A 210 13.80 4.23 1.18
CA GLU A 210 15.20 4.24 1.59
C GLU A 210 15.59 2.92 2.25
N ARG A 211 16.86 2.53 2.09
CA ARG A 211 17.49 1.44 2.83
C ARG A 211 16.72 0.11 2.78
N GLN A 212 16.57 -0.43 1.60
CA GLN A 212 15.83 -1.69 1.38
C GLN A 212 16.27 -2.87 2.28
N SER A 213 17.54 -2.89 2.73
CA SER A 213 18.07 -3.93 3.64
C SER A 213 17.44 -3.89 5.03
N HIS A 214 16.79 -2.77 5.40
CA HIS A 214 16.09 -2.60 6.66
C HIS A 214 14.60 -3.00 6.57
N SER A 215 14.23 -3.66 5.50
CA SER A 215 12.88 -4.12 5.23
C SER A 215 12.90 -5.56 4.80
N PHE A 216 11.78 -6.24 4.90
CA PHE A 216 11.64 -7.62 4.44
C PHE A 216 10.34 -7.85 3.68
N ARG A 217 10.30 -8.91 2.91
CA ARG A 217 9.13 -9.35 2.18
C ARG A 217 9.02 -10.87 2.21
N PHE A 218 7.83 -11.36 2.54
CA PHE A 218 7.43 -12.71 2.17
C PHE A 218 6.67 -12.66 0.85
N SER A 219 6.92 -13.62 -0.02
CA SER A 219 6.23 -13.83 -1.28
C SER A 219 5.93 -15.31 -1.47
N ALA A 220 4.93 -15.62 -2.32
CA ALA A 220 4.50 -16.98 -2.58
C ALA A 220 4.01 -17.79 -1.35
N LEU A 221 3.49 -17.11 -0.33
CA LEU A 221 2.87 -17.77 0.82
C LEU A 221 1.58 -18.53 0.40
N THR A 222 1.33 -19.64 1.05
CA THR A 222 0.14 -20.49 0.82
C THR A 222 -0.91 -20.36 1.91
#